data_684c845c6cc72bc436c72a415b6311d8
#
_entry.id   684c845c6cc72bc436c72a415b6311d8
#
_cell.length_a   1.000
_cell.length_b   1.000
_cell.length_c   1.000
_cell.angle_alpha   90.00
_cell.angle_beta   90.00
_cell.angle_gamma   90.00
#
_symmetry.space_group_name_H-M   'P 1'
#
loop_
_entity.id
_entity.type
_entity.pdbx_description
1 polymer ?
#
loop_
_entity_poly.entity_id
_entity_poly.type
_entity_poly.pdbx_seq_one_letter_code
_entity_poly.pdbx_strand_id
1 'polypeptide(L)'
;MSTERRQHDREPPRGRGPTLRRVAVAAALVLGLLAACRQDMHDQPKYKPLRASRFFDDGRASRPLVEGTVARGHLHEDGAPAAVTQALLVRGRERYDIFCAVCHDRAGTGRGMIVERGFKQPPSFHVDRLRQVPDRYLVDVIGNGFGAMPSYAQQIRMADRWAIAAYVRALQLSQQATLADVPADERPLLEGGQ
;
A
#
# COMPACT_ATOMS: atom_id res chain seq x y z
N MET A 1 -3.05 -83.72 53.82
CA MET A 1 -3.91 -82.58 53.46
C MET A 1 -3.10 -81.66 52.59
N SER A 2 -3.21 -81.83 51.26
CA SER A 2 -2.44 -81.06 50.26
C SER A 2 -3.32 -79.96 49.75
N THR A 3 -2.93 -78.69 49.94
CA THR A 3 -3.59 -77.52 49.43
C THR A 3 -2.96 -77.12 48.07
N GLU A 4 -3.68 -77.47 47.05
CA GLU A 4 -3.34 -77.13 45.64
C GLU A 4 -3.62 -75.63 45.38
N ARG A 5 -2.57 -74.83 45.18
CA ARG A 5 -2.68 -73.44 44.78
C ARG A 5 -2.93 -73.40 43.28
N ARG A 6 -4.12 -73.00 42.87
CA ARG A 6 -4.40 -72.60 41.47
C ARG A 6 -3.67 -71.31 41.16
N GLN A 7 -2.68 -71.43 40.32
CA GLN A 7 -2.08 -70.23 39.63
C GLN A 7 -3.07 -69.73 38.61
N HIS A 8 -3.56 -68.50 38.82
CA HIS A 8 -4.31 -67.78 37.85
C HIS A 8 -3.31 -67.19 36.82
N ASP A 9 -3.20 -67.79 35.66
CA ASP A 9 -2.49 -67.27 34.50
C ASP A 9 -3.20 -65.99 34.05
N ARG A 10 -2.61 -64.82 34.37
CA ARG A 10 -3.01 -63.55 33.82
C ARG A 10 -2.46 -63.46 32.44
N GLU A 11 -3.31 -63.63 31.44
CA GLU A 11 -3.01 -63.36 30.05
C GLU A 11 -2.54 -61.85 29.92
N PRO A 12 -1.39 -61.57 29.27
CA PRO A 12 -0.94 -60.20 29.10
C PRO A 12 -1.90 -59.47 28.15
N PRO A 13 -2.14 -58.18 28.33
CA PRO A 13 -3.03 -57.40 27.47
C PRO A 13 -2.51 -57.45 26.02
N ARG A 14 -3.33 -57.94 25.11
CA ARG A 14 -3.04 -57.99 23.68
C ARG A 14 -2.72 -56.56 23.17
N GLY A 15 -1.44 -56.28 23.01
CA GLY A 15 -0.97 -55.01 22.44
C GLY A 15 -1.62 -54.81 21.07
N ARG A 16 -2.25 -53.67 20.89
CA ARG A 16 -2.79 -53.24 19.60
C ARG A 16 -1.67 -53.31 18.57
N GLY A 17 -1.78 -54.19 17.58
CA GLY A 17 -0.73 -54.48 16.60
C GLY A 17 -0.27 -53.22 15.86
N PRO A 18 0.98 -53.23 15.36
CA PRO A 18 1.59 -52.04 14.70
C PRO A 18 0.76 -51.51 13.52
N THR A 19 -0.10 -52.32 12.91
CA THR A 19 -1.03 -51.93 11.85
C THR A 19 -2.14 -50.99 12.37
N LEU A 20 -2.73 -51.27 13.53
CA LEU A 20 -3.80 -50.44 14.11
C LEU A 20 -3.28 -49.05 14.51
N ARG A 21 -2.05 -48.97 15.04
CA ARG A 21 -1.39 -47.72 15.37
C ARG A 21 -1.10 -46.87 14.11
N ARG A 22 -0.64 -47.50 13.03
CA ARG A 22 -0.39 -46.83 11.73
C ARG A 22 -1.68 -46.28 11.13
N VAL A 23 -2.76 -47.05 11.15
CA VAL A 23 -4.07 -46.61 10.68
C VAL A 23 -4.60 -45.45 11.52
N ALA A 24 -4.48 -45.49 12.83
CA ALA A 24 -4.90 -44.41 13.72
C ALA A 24 -4.10 -43.09 13.45
N VAL A 25 -2.80 -43.20 13.23
CA VAL A 25 -1.95 -42.02 12.88
C VAL A 25 -2.33 -41.47 11.52
N ALA A 26 -2.52 -42.35 10.52
CA ALA A 26 -2.94 -41.92 9.19
C ALA A 26 -4.33 -41.22 9.22
N ALA A 27 -5.29 -41.77 9.96
CA ALA A 27 -6.60 -41.18 10.13
C ALA A 27 -6.55 -39.83 10.86
N ALA A 28 -5.70 -39.68 11.87
CA ALA A 28 -5.50 -38.40 12.58
C ALA A 28 -4.85 -37.35 11.67
N LEU A 29 -3.90 -37.69 10.80
CA LEU A 29 -3.29 -36.82 9.83
C LEU A 29 -4.31 -36.38 8.78
N VAL A 30 -5.13 -37.26 8.25
CA VAL A 30 -6.19 -36.93 7.29
C VAL A 30 -7.23 -36.01 7.92
N LEU A 31 -7.68 -36.29 9.15
CA LEU A 31 -8.59 -35.42 9.90
C LEU A 31 -7.98 -34.02 10.15
N GLY A 32 -6.69 -33.95 10.48
CA GLY A 32 -5.96 -32.69 10.66
C GLY A 32 -5.88 -31.88 9.35
N LEU A 33 -5.62 -32.55 8.23
CA LEU A 33 -5.60 -31.90 6.90
C LEU A 33 -6.99 -31.40 6.49
N LEU A 34 -8.05 -32.15 6.76
CA LEU A 34 -9.42 -31.73 6.48
C LEU A 34 -9.86 -30.56 7.35
N ALA A 35 -9.43 -30.50 8.63
CA ALA A 35 -9.70 -29.36 9.52
C ALA A 35 -8.92 -28.10 9.15
N ALA A 36 -7.81 -28.21 8.40
CA ALA A 36 -7.03 -27.07 7.93
C ALA A 36 -7.68 -26.35 6.75
N CYS A 37 -8.68 -26.91 6.09
CA CYS A 37 -9.46 -26.24 5.06
C CYS A 37 -10.32 -25.12 5.69
N ARG A 38 -9.77 -23.90 5.79
CA ARG A 38 -10.52 -22.71 6.21
C ARG A 38 -11.52 -22.34 5.13
N GLN A 39 -12.80 -22.49 5.44
CA GLN A 39 -13.90 -22.01 4.60
C GLN A 39 -14.49 -20.69 5.13
N ASP A 40 -13.67 -19.93 5.89
CA ASP A 40 -14.07 -18.62 6.37
C ASP A 40 -14.33 -17.69 5.18
N MET A 41 -15.11 -16.63 5.40
CA MET A 41 -15.52 -15.66 4.39
C MET A 41 -14.36 -14.80 3.83
N HIS A 42 -13.14 -15.31 3.79
CA HIS A 42 -11.97 -14.64 3.22
C HIS A 42 -12.14 -14.33 1.75
N ASP A 43 -12.73 -15.24 1.01
CA ASP A 43 -12.91 -15.15 -0.41
C ASP A 43 -14.38 -15.32 -0.80
N GLN A 44 -15.15 -14.29 -0.52
CA GLN A 44 -16.57 -14.25 -0.85
C GLN A 44 -16.77 -14.20 -2.37
N PRO A 45 -17.87 -14.79 -2.91
CA PRO A 45 -18.23 -14.73 -4.32
C PRO A 45 -18.76 -13.33 -4.68
N LYS A 46 -17.88 -12.32 -4.61
CA LYS A 46 -18.18 -10.93 -4.99
C LYS A 46 -17.00 -10.35 -5.75
N TYR A 47 -17.27 -9.44 -6.67
CA TYR A 47 -16.21 -8.67 -7.32
C TYR A 47 -15.63 -7.64 -6.35
N LYS A 48 -14.31 -7.59 -6.29
CA LYS A 48 -13.53 -6.54 -5.60
C LYS A 48 -12.76 -5.76 -6.66
N PRO A 49 -12.44 -4.47 -6.46
CA PRO A 49 -11.83 -3.62 -7.49
C PRO A 49 -10.59 -4.21 -8.16
N LEU A 50 -9.73 -4.89 -7.40
CA LEU A 50 -8.47 -5.47 -7.92
C LEU A 50 -8.57 -6.94 -8.33
N ARG A 51 -9.80 -7.52 -8.37
CA ARG A 51 -9.99 -8.90 -8.81
C ARG A 51 -10.14 -9.02 -10.31
N ALA A 52 -9.75 -10.21 -10.81
CA ALA A 52 -10.12 -10.61 -12.16
C ALA A 52 -11.65 -10.79 -12.28
N SER A 53 -12.19 -10.42 -13.44
CA SER A 53 -13.58 -10.65 -13.81
C SER A 53 -13.63 -11.45 -15.12
N ARG A 54 -14.47 -12.46 -15.16
CA ARG A 54 -14.78 -13.19 -16.39
C ARG A 54 -15.93 -12.56 -17.18
N PHE A 55 -16.58 -11.57 -16.58
CA PHE A 55 -17.74 -10.90 -17.17
C PHE A 55 -17.35 -9.78 -18.14
N PHE A 56 -16.19 -9.16 -17.94
CA PHE A 56 -15.70 -8.06 -18.77
C PHE A 56 -14.55 -8.52 -19.67
N ASP A 57 -14.54 -8.07 -20.92
CA ASP A 57 -13.55 -8.46 -21.94
C ASP A 57 -12.10 -8.10 -21.56
N ASP A 58 -11.91 -7.02 -20.78
CA ASP A 58 -10.62 -6.61 -20.25
C ASP A 58 -10.15 -7.44 -19.03
N GLY A 59 -10.95 -8.41 -18.60
CA GLY A 59 -10.65 -9.28 -17.47
C GLY A 59 -10.63 -8.61 -16.10
N ARG A 60 -11.04 -7.34 -15.96
CA ARG A 60 -10.94 -6.55 -14.73
C ARG A 60 -12.31 -6.35 -14.08
N ALA A 61 -12.39 -6.50 -12.76
CA ALA A 61 -13.59 -6.17 -12.00
C ALA A 61 -13.77 -4.65 -11.83
N SER A 62 -12.67 -3.90 -11.76
CA SER A 62 -12.70 -2.44 -11.68
C SER A 62 -13.01 -1.84 -13.06
N ARG A 63 -14.00 -0.95 -13.11
CA ARG A 63 -14.39 -0.29 -14.36
C ARG A 63 -13.79 1.11 -14.42
N PRO A 64 -13.38 1.58 -15.62
CA PRO A 64 -13.08 3.00 -15.83
C PRO A 64 -14.31 3.84 -15.53
N LEU A 65 -14.11 5.08 -15.13
CA LEU A 65 -15.22 6.03 -15.01
C LEU A 65 -15.87 6.21 -16.38
N VAL A 66 -17.19 6.28 -16.38
CA VAL A 66 -17.96 6.60 -17.60
C VAL A 66 -17.65 8.06 -17.94
N GLU A 67 -17.25 8.32 -19.19
CA GLU A 67 -16.95 9.65 -19.66
C GLU A 67 -18.13 10.61 -19.45
N GLY A 68 -17.85 11.82 -19.00
CA GLY A 68 -18.86 12.83 -18.68
C GLY A 68 -19.59 12.64 -17.36
N THR A 69 -19.22 11.63 -16.55
CA THR A 69 -19.82 11.42 -15.21
C THR A 69 -18.88 11.90 -14.12
N VAL A 70 -19.48 12.47 -13.06
CA VAL A 70 -18.77 12.88 -11.83
C VAL A 70 -19.29 12.03 -10.68
N ALA A 71 -18.39 11.36 -9.95
CA ALA A 71 -18.77 10.56 -8.79
C ALA A 71 -19.41 11.45 -7.71
N ARG A 72 -20.38 10.88 -6.98
CA ARG A 72 -21.03 11.60 -5.86
C ARG A 72 -19.95 12.01 -4.83
N GLY A 73 -19.96 13.29 -4.44
CA GLY A 73 -18.99 13.88 -3.52
C GLY A 73 -17.77 14.51 -4.20
N HIS A 74 -17.61 14.36 -5.52
CA HIS A 74 -16.52 14.96 -6.28
C HIS A 74 -16.93 16.22 -7.07
N LEU A 75 -18.18 16.66 -6.97
CA LEU A 75 -18.74 17.75 -7.78
C LEU A 75 -18.10 19.12 -7.48
N HIS A 76 -17.42 19.27 -6.36
CA HIS A 76 -16.87 20.56 -5.89
C HIS A 76 -15.36 20.50 -5.56
N GLU A 77 -14.68 19.43 -5.93
CA GLU A 77 -13.28 19.20 -5.53
C GLU A 77 -12.24 19.81 -6.49
N ASP A 78 -12.65 20.59 -7.50
CA ASP A 78 -11.73 21.09 -8.54
C ASP A 78 -10.94 22.34 -8.14
N GLY A 79 -11.14 22.87 -6.93
CA GLY A 79 -10.51 24.11 -6.48
C GLY A 79 -9.06 23.92 -6.02
N ALA A 80 -8.13 24.62 -6.68
CA ALA A 80 -6.82 24.88 -6.10
C ALA A 80 -6.99 25.62 -4.76
N PRO A 81 -6.17 25.34 -3.75
CA PRO A 81 -6.21 26.10 -2.50
C PRO A 81 -5.90 27.57 -2.74
N ALA A 82 -6.62 28.46 -2.09
CA ALA A 82 -6.43 29.91 -2.23
C ALA A 82 -5.03 30.36 -1.77
N ALA A 83 -4.39 29.62 -0.86
CA ALA A 83 -3.05 29.88 -0.38
C ALA A 83 -2.38 28.59 0.11
N VAL A 84 -1.05 28.54 0.01
CA VAL A 84 -0.24 27.48 0.60
C VAL A 84 -0.03 27.83 2.08
N THR A 85 -0.65 27.03 2.95
CA THR A 85 -0.52 27.19 4.41
C THR A 85 0.37 26.10 4.99
N GLN A 86 0.89 26.33 6.21
CA GLN A 86 1.61 25.31 6.97
C GLN A 86 0.80 24.03 7.11
N ALA A 87 -0.49 24.12 7.43
CA ALA A 87 -1.38 22.98 7.58
C ALA A 87 -1.50 22.17 6.27
N LEU A 88 -1.58 22.87 5.12
CA LEU A 88 -1.59 22.26 3.80
C LEU A 88 -0.28 21.49 3.53
N LEU A 89 0.87 22.06 3.86
CA LEU A 89 2.17 21.41 3.68
C LEU A 89 2.34 20.20 4.58
N VAL A 90 1.93 20.27 5.86
CA VAL A 90 1.95 19.14 6.77
C VAL A 90 1.05 18.01 6.24
N ARG A 91 -0.15 18.34 5.77
CA ARG A 91 -1.05 17.37 5.13
C ARG A 91 -0.45 16.78 3.87
N GLY A 92 0.15 17.61 3.04
CA GLY A 92 0.83 17.19 1.80
C GLY A 92 1.96 16.21 2.09
N ARG A 93 2.80 16.50 3.08
CA ARG A 93 3.87 15.62 3.52
C ARG A 93 3.35 14.26 4.00
N GLU A 94 2.34 14.27 4.86
CA GLU A 94 1.72 13.04 5.36
C GLU A 94 1.24 12.15 4.20
N ARG A 95 0.52 12.72 3.25
CA ARG A 95 -0.01 11.96 2.11
C ARG A 95 1.11 11.54 1.14
N TYR A 96 2.09 12.39 0.92
CA TYR A 96 3.27 12.07 0.13
C TYR A 96 4.05 10.88 0.71
N ASP A 97 4.30 10.87 2.00
CA ASP A 97 5.03 9.79 2.68
C ASP A 97 4.30 8.45 2.56
N ILE A 98 2.96 8.46 2.57
CA ILE A 98 2.14 7.25 2.45
C ILE A 98 2.11 6.72 1.01
N PHE A 99 1.85 7.59 0.01
CA PHE A 99 1.50 7.15 -1.33
C PHE A 99 2.64 7.32 -2.35
N CYS A 100 3.52 8.29 -2.16
CA CYS A 100 4.49 8.72 -3.18
C CYS A 100 5.93 8.29 -2.85
N ALA A 101 6.33 8.40 -1.59
CA ALA A 101 7.71 8.16 -1.16
C ALA A 101 8.22 6.74 -1.45
N VAL A 102 7.32 5.76 -1.57
CA VAL A 102 7.69 4.37 -1.91
C VAL A 102 8.38 4.24 -3.27
N CYS A 103 8.02 5.12 -4.23
CA CYS A 103 8.64 5.22 -5.56
C CYS A 103 9.56 6.44 -5.69
N HIS A 104 9.11 7.60 -5.20
CA HIS A 104 9.77 8.89 -5.40
C HIS A 104 10.82 9.23 -4.33
N ASP A 105 10.93 8.42 -3.26
CA ASP A 105 11.63 8.65 -2.00
C ASP A 105 11.19 9.92 -1.25
N ARG A 106 11.71 10.12 -0.04
CA ARG A 106 11.31 11.26 0.80
C ARG A 106 11.88 12.59 0.34
N ALA A 107 12.96 12.57 -0.42
CA ALA A 107 13.58 13.77 -1.00
C ALA A 107 13.08 14.07 -2.42
N GLY A 108 12.29 13.18 -3.03
CA GLY A 108 11.76 13.36 -4.38
C GLY A 108 12.77 13.10 -5.49
N THR A 109 13.84 12.33 -5.23
CA THR A 109 14.89 12.01 -6.21
C THR A 109 14.53 10.86 -7.15
N GLY A 110 13.47 10.12 -6.83
CA GLY A 110 13.04 8.96 -7.61
C GLY A 110 13.74 7.66 -7.23
N ARG A 111 14.37 7.59 -6.06
CA ARG A 111 15.06 6.39 -5.56
C ARG A 111 14.31 5.74 -4.40
N GLY A 112 13.00 5.62 -4.54
CA GLY A 112 12.18 4.98 -3.53
C GLY A 112 12.45 3.49 -3.38
N MET A 113 12.04 2.93 -2.25
CA MET A 113 12.33 1.54 -1.86
C MET A 113 11.96 0.51 -2.93
N ILE A 114 10.87 0.68 -3.67
CA ILE A 114 10.47 -0.27 -4.70
C ILE A 114 11.27 -0.13 -5.99
N VAL A 115 11.85 1.06 -6.26
CA VAL A 115 12.77 1.27 -7.38
C VAL A 115 14.06 0.50 -7.16
N GLU A 116 14.59 0.49 -5.94
CA GLU A 116 15.77 -0.31 -5.57
C GLU A 116 15.52 -1.82 -5.70
N ARG A 117 14.26 -2.24 -5.77
CA ARG A 117 13.85 -3.63 -5.99
C ARG A 117 13.45 -3.94 -7.44
N GLY A 118 13.81 -3.07 -8.39
CA GLY A 118 13.65 -3.32 -9.81
C GLY A 118 12.42 -2.66 -10.45
N PHE A 119 11.66 -1.83 -9.71
CA PHE A 119 10.61 -1.05 -10.35
C PHE A 119 11.20 0.09 -11.19
N LYS A 120 10.49 0.50 -12.24
CA LYS A 120 10.94 1.59 -13.12
C LYS A 120 11.11 2.88 -12.33
N GLN A 121 12.31 3.46 -12.37
CA GLN A 121 12.63 4.71 -11.68
C GLN A 121 11.81 5.87 -12.28
N PRO A 122 11.06 6.62 -11.45
CA PRO A 122 10.44 7.88 -11.86
C PRO A 122 11.48 8.97 -12.00
N PRO A 123 11.21 10.02 -12.80
CA PRO A 123 12.09 11.18 -12.84
C PRO A 123 12.15 11.87 -11.48
N SER A 124 13.31 12.42 -11.14
CA SER A 124 13.46 13.30 -9.98
C SER A 124 12.56 14.53 -10.13
N PHE A 125 11.90 14.97 -9.05
CA PHE A 125 11.13 16.21 -9.05
C PHE A 125 12.00 17.46 -9.25
N HIS A 126 13.32 17.34 -9.02
CA HIS A 126 14.27 18.47 -9.09
C HIS A 126 14.75 18.81 -10.50
N VAL A 127 14.37 18.01 -11.53
CA VAL A 127 14.70 18.34 -12.92
C VAL A 127 13.93 19.57 -13.39
N ASP A 128 14.56 20.42 -14.21
CA ASP A 128 14.00 21.70 -14.66
C ASP A 128 12.60 21.55 -15.27
N ARG A 129 12.42 20.54 -16.10
CA ARG A 129 11.13 20.28 -16.73
C ARG A 129 10.00 20.14 -15.70
N LEU A 130 10.22 19.44 -14.57
CA LEU A 130 9.19 19.24 -13.55
C LEU A 130 9.05 20.42 -12.58
N ARG A 131 10.08 21.23 -12.46
CA ARG A 131 10.00 22.50 -11.70
C ARG A 131 9.17 23.57 -12.41
N GLN A 132 9.18 23.55 -13.74
CA GLN A 132 8.51 24.56 -14.56
C GLN A 132 7.05 24.23 -14.90
N VAL A 133 6.60 22.99 -14.70
CA VAL A 133 5.19 22.63 -14.95
C VAL A 133 4.27 23.32 -13.93
N PRO A 134 3.03 23.67 -14.31
CA PRO A 134 2.07 24.22 -13.34
C PRO A 134 1.65 23.14 -12.30
N ASP A 135 1.22 23.58 -11.13
CA ASP A 135 0.78 22.66 -10.05
C ASP A 135 -0.34 21.73 -10.50
N ARG A 136 -1.25 22.23 -11.34
CA ARG A 136 -2.32 21.46 -11.93
C ARG A 136 -1.81 20.23 -12.69
N TYR A 137 -0.69 20.33 -13.39
CA TYR A 137 -0.07 19.19 -14.05
C TYR A 137 0.30 18.08 -13.05
N LEU A 138 0.86 18.43 -11.89
CA LEU A 138 1.19 17.47 -10.84
C LEU A 138 -0.08 16.80 -10.30
N VAL A 139 -1.14 17.58 -10.05
CA VAL A 139 -2.43 17.09 -9.59
C VAL A 139 -3.07 16.14 -10.62
N ASP A 140 -2.99 16.47 -11.90
CA ASP A 140 -3.54 15.66 -12.98
C ASP A 140 -2.76 14.34 -13.14
N VAL A 141 -1.43 14.37 -13.04
CA VAL A 141 -0.59 13.16 -13.06
C VAL A 141 -0.90 12.26 -11.87
N ILE A 142 -1.10 12.80 -10.68
CA ILE A 142 -1.53 12.02 -9.51
C ILE A 142 -2.91 11.39 -9.75
N GLY A 143 -3.82 12.15 -10.32
CA GLY A 143 -5.18 11.70 -10.60
C GLY A 143 -5.26 10.64 -11.69
N ASN A 144 -4.62 10.87 -12.83
CA ASN A 144 -4.78 10.07 -14.03
C ASN A 144 -3.70 9.00 -14.21
N GLY A 145 -2.56 9.16 -13.51
CA GLY A 145 -1.36 8.37 -13.75
C GLY A 145 -0.56 8.89 -14.94
N PHE A 146 0.67 8.39 -15.09
CA PHE A 146 1.53 8.70 -16.23
C PHE A 146 2.56 7.60 -16.48
N GLY A 147 2.53 6.96 -17.63
CA GLY A 147 3.44 5.88 -17.99
C GLY A 147 3.31 4.69 -17.02
N ALA A 148 4.35 4.38 -16.25
CA ALA A 148 4.34 3.32 -15.25
C ALA A 148 3.66 3.72 -13.92
N MET A 149 3.42 5.02 -13.70
CA MET A 149 2.72 5.52 -12.51
C MET A 149 1.21 5.27 -12.66
N PRO A 150 0.58 4.50 -11.77
CA PRO A 150 -0.86 4.28 -11.83
C PRO A 150 -1.65 5.53 -11.42
N SER A 151 -2.94 5.56 -11.77
CA SER A 151 -3.89 6.55 -11.25
C SER A 151 -4.13 6.37 -9.76
N TYR A 152 -4.13 7.47 -9.02
CA TYR A 152 -4.47 7.53 -7.60
C TYR A 152 -5.82 8.21 -7.34
N ALA A 153 -6.64 8.38 -8.38
CA ALA A 153 -7.93 9.05 -8.27
C ALA A 153 -8.85 8.49 -7.18
N GLN A 154 -8.83 7.18 -6.99
CA GLN A 154 -9.70 6.50 -6.03
C GLN A 154 -9.14 6.52 -4.59
N GLN A 155 -7.82 6.62 -4.43
CA GLN A 155 -7.14 6.56 -3.13
C GLN A 155 -6.91 7.94 -2.53
N ILE A 156 -6.71 8.96 -3.39
CA ILE A 156 -6.31 10.30 -2.97
C ILE A 156 -7.37 11.30 -3.43
N ARG A 157 -8.03 11.96 -2.49
CA ARG A 157 -9.01 13.02 -2.76
C ARG A 157 -8.36 14.21 -3.45
N MET A 158 -9.12 15.00 -4.20
CA MET A 158 -8.62 16.16 -4.93
C MET A 158 -7.89 17.16 -4.01
N ALA A 159 -8.44 17.47 -2.85
CA ALA A 159 -7.79 18.35 -1.87
C ALA A 159 -6.42 17.81 -1.40
N ASP A 160 -6.31 16.50 -1.20
CA ASP A 160 -5.04 15.85 -0.81
C ASP A 160 -4.03 15.85 -1.99
N ARG A 161 -4.49 15.78 -3.25
CA ARG A 161 -3.60 15.91 -4.43
C ARG A 161 -2.99 17.30 -4.51
N TRP A 162 -3.77 18.34 -4.26
CA TRP A 162 -3.28 19.71 -4.16
C TRP A 162 -2.29 19.89 -3.01
N ALA A 163 -2.57 19.28 -1.84
CA ALA A 163 -1.64 19.29 -0.73
C ALA A 163 -0.32 18.58 -1.06
N ILE A 164 -0.37 17.43 -1.74
CA ILE A 164 0.83 16.73 -2.24
C ILE A 164 1.59 17.57 -3.25
N ALA A 165 0.91 18.22 -4.20
CA ALA A 165 1.55 19.11 -5.18
C ALA A 165 2.27 20.27 -4.49
N ALA A 166 1.64 20.91 -3.49
CA ALA A 166 2.27 21.94 -2.68
C ALA A 166 3.51 21.43 -1.92
N TYR A 167 3.45 20.22 -1.36
CA TYR A 167 4.60 19.60 -0.71
C TYR A 167 5.73 19.26 -1.70
N VAL A 168 5.41 18.79 -2.90
CA VAL A 168 6.41 18.59 -3.98
C VAL A 168 7.12 19.91 -4.30
N ARG A 169 6.41 21.05 -4.32
CA ARG A 169 7.04 22.39 -4.49
C ARG A 169 7.99 22.71 -3.34
N ALA A 170 7.60 22.40 -2.10
CA ALA A 170 8.49 22.57 -0.95
C ALA A 170 9.75 21.69 -1.06
N LEU A 171 9.63 20.45 -1.53
CA LEU A 171 10.79 19.58 -1.81
C LEU A 171 11.69 20.18 -2.89
N GLN A 172 11.11 20.72 -3.97
CA GLN A 172 11.88 21.38 -5.03
C GLN A 172 12.63 22.61 -4.51
N LEU A 173 11.97 23.42 -3.68
CA LEU A 173 12.59 24.59 -3.06
C LEU A 173 13.72 24.18 -2.12
N SER A 174 13.53 23.15 -1.30
CA SER A 174 14.53 22.69 -0.33
C SER A 174 15.89 22.32 -0.94
N GLN A 175 15.92 21.95 -2.23
CA GLN A 175 17.15 21.60 -2.95
C GLN A 175 17.78 22.78 -3.68
N GLN A 176 17.11 23.93 -3.75
CA GLN A 176 17.52 25.07 -4.59
C GLN A 176 17.23 26.41 -3.94
N ALA A 177 16.91 26.41 -2.64
CA ALA A 177 16.69 27.63 -1.90
C ALA A 177 17.95 28.47 -1.86
N THR A 178 17.78 29.76 -1.96
CA THR A 178 18.82 30.79 -1.82
C THR A 178 18.53 31.65 -0.60
N LEU A 179 19.47 32.48 -0.17
CA LEU A 179 19.22 33.44 0.90
C LEU A 179 18.06 34.42 0.59
N ALA A 180 17.78 34.62 -0.71
CA ALA A 180 16.67 35.50 -1.11
C ALA A 180 15.30 34.88 -0.73
N ASP A 181 15.21 33.53 -0.64
CA ASP A 181 13.98 32.83 -0.29
C ASP A 181 13.70 32.82 1.22
N VAL A 182 14.69 33.27 2.04
CA VAL A 182 14.56 33.37 3.49
C VAL A 182 14.04 34.75 3.86
N PRO A 183 13.03 34.86 4.75
CA PRO A 183 12.56 36.13 5.29
C PRO A 183 13.74 36.97 5.84
N ALA A 184 13.70 38.28 5.56
CA ALA A 184 14.84 39.16 5.88
C ALA A 184 15.21 39.18 7.37
N ASP A 185 14.22 39.02 8.22
CA ASP A 185 14.36 38.95 9.69
C ASP A 185 14.97 37.62 10.20
N GLU A 186 14.89 36.55 9.40
CA GLU A 186 15.46 35.24 9.76
C GLU A 186 16.87 35.01 9.16
N ARG A 187 17.31 35.81 8.18
CA ARG A 187 18.63 35.66 7.53
C ARG A 187 19.82 35.69 8.50
N PRO A 188 19.83 36.60 9.52
CA PRO A 188 20.95 36.65 10.47
C PRO A 188 21.14 35.36 11.28
N LEU A 189 20.08 34.56 11.47
CA LEU A 189 20.15 33.26 12.16
C LEU A 189 20.95 32.23 11.39
N LEU A 190 20.99 32.34 10.06
CA LEU A 190 21.72 31.44 9.18
C LEU A 190 23.21 31.83 9.06
N GLU A 191 23.54 33.11 9.22
CA GLU A 191 24.90 33.63 9.14
C GLU A 191 25.69 33.39 10.44
N GLY A 192 25.00 33.27 11.58
CA GLY A 192 25.61 33.05 12.91
C GLY A 192 25.89 31.58 13.26
N GLY A 193 25.57 30.64 12.39
CA GLY A 193 25.70 29.19 12.62
C GLY A 193 26.90 28.49 11.98
N GLN A 194 27.94 29.25 11.54
CA GLN A 194 29.19 28.71 10.97
C GLN A 194 30.30 28.69 12.00
#